data_be5067b17ffb0662cb754633f73fa9f9
#
_entry.id   be5067b17ffb0662cb754633f73fa9f9
#
_cell.length_a   1.000
_cell.length_b   1.000
_cell.length_c   1.000
_cell.angle_alpha   90.00
_cell.angle_beta   90.00
_cell.angle_gamma   90.00
#
_symmetry.space_group_name_H-M   'P 1'
#
loop_
_entity.id
_entity.type
_entity.pdbx_description
1 polymer ?
#
loop_
_entity_poly.entity_id
_entity_poly.type
_entity_poly.pdbx_seq_one_letter_code
_entity_poly.pdbx_strand_id
1 'polypeptide(L)'
;MRAYGEAMHPHLKLALNFGPLLIFFVANSMLGIFTATAVFMAVMLMVLAIEFAIERKVSLMPLITTGLVLVFGGLTLWLSNDIFIKIKPTILYTMFAAVLIGGLAFNRLFIRLLFGQMLHLSDPAWRSLTWRWSLFFIALAIANEVVWRHVSTNTWVAFKVWAVFPLTLLFAMAQTPFIMRHQVEGEPTPPAT
;
A
#
# COMPACT_ATOMS: atom_id res chain seq x y z
N MET A 1 33.92 -14.31 3.25
CA MET A 1 32.70 -13.53 2.97
C MET A 1 31.78 -13.66 4.17
N ARG A 2 31.73 -12.67 5.04
CA ARG A 2 30.84 -12.71 6.23
C ARG A 2 29.40 -12.48 5.76
N ALA A 3 28.50 -13.34 6.20
CA ALA A 3 27.06 -13.25 5.93
C ALA A 3 26.50 -11.93 6.48
N TYR A 4 26.13 -11.02 5.59
CA TYR A 4 25.50 -9.73 5.89
C TYR A 4 23.98 -9.92 6.14
N GLY A 5 23.62 -10.68 7.16
CA GLY A 5 22.21 -10.96 7.47
C GLY A 5 21.85 -10.96 8.97
N GLU A 6 22.82 -10.77 9.85
CA GLU A 6 22.60 -10.90 11.31
C GLU A 6 22.93 -9.63 12.13
N ALA A 7 22.76 -8.45 11.55
CA ALA A 7 23.10 -7.21 12.29
C ALA A 7 22.08 -6.84 13.39
N MET A 8 20.87 -7.38 13.36
CA MET A 8 19.83 -7.04 14.34
C MET A 8 19.32 -8.27 15.10
N HIS A 9 19.37 -8.23 16.44
CA HIS A 9 18.84 -9.31 17.27
C HIS A 9 17.35 -9.56 16.98
N PRO A 10 16.90 -10.85 16.91
CA PRO A 10 15.50 -11.19 16.60
C PRO A 10 14.47 -10.47 17.50
N HIS A 11 14.79 -10.32 18.78
CA HIS A 11 13.92 -9.61 19.73
C HIS A 11 13.80 -8.11 19.43
N LEU A 12 14.87 -7.47 18.98
CA LEU A 12 14.84 -6.06 18.58
C LEU A 12 13.98 -5.88 17.32
N LYS A 13 14.14 -6.77 16.35
CA LYS A 13 13.33 -6.76 15.11
C LYS A 13 11.84 -6.95 15.41
N LEU A 14 11.52 -7.84 16.34
CA LEU A 14 10.14 -8.03 16.80
C LEU A 14 9.60 -6.76 17.49
N ALA A 15 10.40 -6.15 18.38
CA ALA A 15 10.02 -4.92 19.07
C ALA A 15 9.82 -3.75 18.09
N LEU A 16 10.66 -3.60 17.08
CA LEU A 16 10.52 -2.55 16.05
C LEU A 16 9.29 -2.77 15.15
N ASN A 17 8.92 -4.02 14.88
CA ASN A 17 7.76 -4.33 14.06
C ASN A 17 6.44 -4.17 14.82
N PHE A 18 6.35 -4.58 16.07
CA PHE A 18 5.11 -4.57 16.85
C PHE A 18 5.01 -3.39 17.82
N GLY A 19 6.14 -2.81 18.24
CA GLY A 19 6.21 -1.67 19.16
C GLY A 19 5.36 -0.48 18.71
N PRO A 20 5.47 -0.02 17.45
CA PRO A 20 4.66 1.09 16.95
C PRO A 20 3.16 0.85 17.11
N LEU A 21 2.69 -0.36 16.85
CA LEU A 21 1.28 -0.72 16.97
C LEU A 21 0.81 -0.70 18.42
N LEU A 22 1.60 -1.23 19.35
CA LEU A 22 1.29 -1.17 20.78
C LEU A 22 1.23 0.26 21.29
N ILE A 23 2.20 1.10 20.90
CA ILE A 23 2.23 2.53 21.27
C ILE A 23 1.00 3.24 20.72
N PHE A 24 0.60 2.92 19.47
CA PHE A 24 -0.62 3.48 18.88
C PHE A 24 -1.87 3.12 19.71
N PHE A 25 -2.05 1.85 20.10
CA PHE A 25 -3.23 1.44 20.88
C PHE A 25 -3.26 2.10 22.26
N VAL A 26 -2.12 2.20 22.95
CA VAL A 26 -2.02 2.89 24.23
C VAL A 26 -2.31 4.39 24.06
N ALA A 27 -1.71 5.04 23.09
CA ALA A 27 -1.96 6.44 22.81
C ALA A 27 -3.42 6.70 22.42
N ASN A 28 -4.03 5.80 21.64
CA ASN A 28 -5.43 5.94 21.22
C ASN A 28 -6.40 5.82 22.41
N SER A 29 -6.11 4.94 23.37
CA SER A 29 -6.95 4.78 24.57
C SER A 29 -6.86 5.97 25.52
N MET A 30 -5.74 6.68 25.54
CA MET A 30 -5.50 7.80 26.48
C MET A 30 -5.75 9.18 25.87
N LEU A 31 -5.43 9.37 24.59
CA LEU A 31 -5.32 10.68 23.95
C LEU A 31 -6.23 10.84 22.72
N GLY A 32 -6.94 9.77 22.33
CA GLY A 32 -7.81 9.74 21.16
C GLY A 32 -7.07 9.54 19.83
N ILE A 33 -7.85 9.26 18.77
CA ILE A 33 -7.35 8.78 17.49
C ILE A 33 -6.39 9.74 16.77
N PHE A 34 -6.63 11.04 16.85
CA PHE A 34 -5.81 12.04 16.16
C PHE A 34 -4.40 12.11 16.76
N THR A 35 -4.31 12.23 18.11
CA THR A 35 -3.03 12.26 18.82
C THR A 35 -2.28 10.94 18.67
N ALA A 36 -3.00 9.81 18.76
CA ALA A 36 -2.43 8.48 18.54
C ALA A 36 -1.84 8.34 17.13
N THR A 37 -2.52 8.88 16.11
CA THR A 37 -2.01 8.85 14.73
C THR A 37 -0.73 9.68 14.60
N ALA A 38 -0.65 10.86 15.21
CA ALA A 38 0.56 11.68 15.21
C ALA A 38 1.73 10.96 15.90
N VAL A 39 1.48 10.37 17.07
CA VAL A 39 2.46 9.57 17.81
C VAL A 39 2.93 8.36 16.97
N PHE A 40 2.01 7.65 16.34
CA PHE A 40 2.33 6.51 15.47
C PHE A 40 3.22 6.90 14.29
N MET A 41 2.92 8.01 13.62
CA MET A 41 3.77 8.54 12.54
C MET A 41 5.19 8.85 13.02
N ALA A 42 5.32 9.52 14.18
CA ALA A 42 6.61 9.83 14.76
C ALA A 42 7.41 8.56 15.13
N VAL A 43 6.75 7.57 15.72
CA VAL A 43 7.36 6.28 16.07
C VAL A 43 7.79 5.52 14.82
N MET A 44 7.00 5.50 13.76
CA MET A 44 7.36 4.84 12.49
C MET A 44 8.59 5.49 11.83
N LEU A 45 8.71 6.83 11.88
CA LEU A 45 9.91 7.52 11.41
C LEU A 45 11.13 7.18 12.27
N MET A 46 10.97 7.08 13.59
CA MET A 46 12.04 6.71 14.51
C MET A 46 12.50 5.26 14.25
N VAL A 47 11.58 4.32 14.04
CA VAL A 47 11.89 2.93 13.69
C VAL A 47 12.68 2.87 12.39
N LEU A 48 12.24 3.57 11.36
CA LEU A 48 12.93 3.61 10.06
C LEU A 48 14.36 4.21 10.20
N ALA A 49 14.52 5.25 11.03
CA ALA A 49 15.83 5.83 11.31
C ALA A 49 16.75 4.86 12.07
N ILE A 50 16.22 4.11 13.05
CA ILE A 50 16.97 3.09 13.79
C ILE A 50 17.40 1.96 12.85
N GLU A 51 16.50 1.43 12.02
CA GLU A 51 16.83 0.40 11.03
C GLU A 51 17.95 0.88 10.09
N PHE A 52 17.83 2.12 9.59
CA PHE A 52 18.87 2.71 8.74
C PHE A 52 20.21 2.88 9.45
N ALA A 53 20.20 3.29 10.73
CA ALA A 53 21.42 3.46 11.50
C ALA A 53 22.15 2.13 11.75
N ILE A 54 21.40 1.04 11.95
CA ILE A 54 21.94 -0.29 12.26
C ILE A 54 22.36 -1.02 10.98
N GLU A 55 21.46 -1.10 9.99
CA GLU A 55 21.69 -1.92 8.79
C GLU A 55 22.38 -1.14 7.66
N ARG A 56 22.48 0.20 7.77
CA ARG A 56 23.01 1.10 6.73
C ARG A 56 22.31 0.93 5.36
N LYS A 57 21.19 0.22 5.34
CA LYS A 57 20.34 -0.03 4.19
C LYS A 57 18.90 -0.01 4.67
N VAL A 58 18.02 0.64 3.92
CA VAL A 58 16.58 0.60 4.20
C VAL A 58 15.98 -0.51 3.35
N SER A 59 15.36 -1.47 4.01
CA SER A 59 14.54 -2.46 3.32
C SER A 59 13.34 -1.78 2.67
N LEU A 60 12.98 -2.20 1.46
CA LEU A 60 11.93 -1.55 0.68
C LEU A 60 10.56 -1.63 1.37
N MET A 61 10.27 -2.72 2.09
CA MET A 61 9.01 -2.91 2.80
C MET A 61 8.80 -1.92 3.96
N PRO A 62 9.72 -1.75 4.92
CA PRO A 62 9.61 -0.72 5.96
C PRO A 62 9.49 0.69 5.38
N LEU A 63 10.19 0.99 4.29
CA LEU A 63 10.10 2.28 3.62
C LEU A 63 8.71 2.54 3.05
N ILE A 64 8.13 1.54 2.34
CA ILE A 64 6.77 1.64 1.79
C ILE A 64 5.76 1.75 2.92
N THR A 65 5.87 0.92 3.96
CA THR A 65 4.94 0.94 5.09
C THR A 65 4.97 2.28 5.81
N THR A 66 6.15 2.81 6.12
CA THR A 66 6.30 4.12 6.76
C THR A 66 5.78 5.22 5.84
N GLY A 67 6.07 5.19 4.55
CA GLY A 67 5.53 6.13 3.57
C GLY A 67 4.01 6.13 3.55
N LEU A 68 3.38 4.97 3.52
CA LEU A 68 1.92 4.84 3.60
C LEU A 68 1.37 5.40 4.92
N VAL A 69 2.00 5.07 6.05
CA VAL A 69 1.59 5.60 7.38
C VAL A 69 1.68 7.11 7.41
N LEU A 70 2.74 7.71 6.87
CA LEU A 70 2.91 9.16 6.83
C LEU A 70 1.85 9.84 5.96
N VAL A 71 1.58 9.27 4.79
CA VAL A 71 0.56 9.82 3.89
C VAL A 71 -0.84 9.69 4.50
N PHE A 72 -1.22 8.49 4.96
CA PHE A 72 -2.56 8.28 5.53
C PHE A 72 -2.74 8.95 6.89
N GLY A 73 -1.71 8.90 7.73
CA GLY A 73 -1.71 9.57 9.03
C GLY A 73 -1.76 11.09 8.87
N GLY A 74 -0.92 11.66 8.00
CA GLY A 74 -0.95 13.09 7.67
C GLY A 74 -2.29 13.52 7.11
N LEU A 75 -2.88 12.72 6.23
CA LEU A 75 -4.21 12.92 5.69
C LEU A 75 -5.28 12.91 6.81
N THR A 76 -5.17 11.99 7.74
CA THR A 76 -6.09 11.87 8.89
C THR A 76 -6.00 13.10 9.80
N LEU A 77 -4.80 13.59 10.07
CA LEU A 77 -4.58 14.76 10.94
C LEU A 77 -5.02 16.07 10.27
N TRP A 78 -4.79 16.20 8.97
CA TRP A 78 -5.09 17.42 8.23
C TRP A 78 -6.57 17.55 7.86
N LEU A 79 -7.30 16.42 7.78
CA LEU A 79 -8.63 16.34 7.17
C LEU A 79 -9.73 16.07 8.21
N SER A 80 -9.92 16.98 9.16
CA SER A 80 -10.96 16.87 10.20
C SER A 80 -12.36 17.37 9.80
N ASN A 81 -12.58 17.79 8.53
CA ASN A 81 -13.85 18.37 8.07
C ASN A 81 -14.62 17.40 7.14
N ASP A 82 -15.97 17.44 7.16
CA ASP A 82 -16.84 16.49 6.41
C ASP A 82 -16.57 16.45 4.91
N ILE A 83 -16.23 17.58 4.30
CA ILE A 83 -15.86 17.65 2.88
C ILE A 83 -14.62 16.78 2.59
N PHE A 84 -13.69 16.74 3.52
CA PHE A 84 -12.46 16.00 3.37
C PHE A 84 -12.64 14.48 3.46
N ILE A 85 -13.66 14.00 4.17
CA ILE A 85 -13.99 12.57 4.18
C ILE A 85 -14.29 12.08 2.75
N LYS A 86 -14.91 12.92 1.94
CA LYS A 86 -15.29 12.62 0.55
C LYS A 86 -14.11 12.71 -0.42
N ILE A 87 -13.11 13.54 -0.14
CA ILE A 87 -11.91 13.70 -0.97
C ILE A 87 -10.87 12.59 -0.67
N LYS A 88 -10.85 12.03 0.53
CA LYS A 88 -9.90 10.97 0.92
C LYS A 88 -9.74 9.86 -0.12
N PRO A 89 -10.82 9.27 -0.69
CA PRO A 89 -10.67 8.25 -1.72
C PRO A 89 -10.02 8.75 -3.01
N THR A 90 -10.32 9.99 -3.44
CA THR A 90 -9.67 10.58 -4.62
C THR A 90 -8.17 10.66 -4.43
N ILE A 91 -7.73 11.18 -3.28
CA ILE A 91 -6.30 11.29 -2.95
C ILE A 91 -5.65 9.90 -2.91
N LEU A 92 -6.30 8.93 -2.26
CA LEU A 92 -5.82 7.56 -2.16
C LEU A 92 -5.65 6.90 -3.54
N TYR A 93 -6.68 6.95 -4.38
CA TYR A 93 -6.63 6.36 -5.72
C TYR A 93 -5.60 7.05 -6.60
N THR A 94 -5.50 8.38 -6.54
CA THR A 94 -4.49 9.16 -7.26
C THR A 94 -3.08 8.78 -6.81
N MET A 95 -2.88 8.62 -5.51
CA MET A 95 -1.60 8.19 -4.96
C MET A 95 -1.22 6.78 -5.42
N PHE A 96 -2.14 5.82 -5.39
CA PHE A 96 -1.87 4.47 -5.90
C PHE A 96 -1.52 4.50 -7.38
N ALA A 97 -2.28 5.24 -8.18
CA ALA A 97 -1.97 5.43 -9.60
C ALA A 97 -0.58 6.05 -9.81
N ALA A 98 -0.25 7.10 -9.07
CA ALA A 98 1.04 7.79 -9.16
C ALA A 98 2.21 6.88 -8.76
N VAL A 99 2.07 6.10 -7.67
CA VAL A 99 3.10 5.13 -7.24
C VAL A 99 3.31 4.06 -8.30
N LEU A 100 2.24 3.50 -8.87
CA LEU A 100 2.36 2.47 -9.90
C LEU A 100 2.98 3.01 -11.19
N ILE A 101 2.55 4.19 -11.65
CA ILE A 101 3.09 4.85 -12.87
C ILE A 101 4.54 5.27 -12.62
N GLY A 102 4.84 5.86 -11.45
CA GLY A 102 6.20 6.19 -11.06
C GLY A 102 7.09 4.95 -11.03
N GLY A 103 6.60 3.85 -10.47
CA GLY A 103 7.30 2.57 -10.50
C GLY A 103 7.64 2.12 -11.92
N LEU A 104 6.69 2.24 -12.85
CA LEU A 104 6.93 1.94 -14.27
C LEU A 104 8.02 2.82 -14.89
N ALA A 105 8.03 4.13 -14.57
CA ALA A 105 9.04 5.07 -15.07
C ALA A 105 10.45 4.73 -14.57
N PHE A 106 10.57 4.26 -13.33
CA PHE A 106 11.85 3.85 -12.74
C PHE A 106 12.17 2.35 -12.91
N ASN A 107 11.45 1.62 -13.78
CA ASN A 107 11.58 0.18 -13.97
C ASN A 107 11.41 -0.65 -12.66
N ARG A 108 10.63 -0.13 -11.71
CA ARG A 108 10.29 -0.80 -10.44
C ARG A 108 8.83 -1.21 -10.45
N LEU A 109 8.58 -2.50 -10.59
CA LEU A 109 7.22 -3.05 -10.68
C LEU A 109 6.69 -3.37 -9.29
N PHE A 110 6.02 -2.41 -8.63
CA PHE A 110 5.50 -2.58 -7.27
C PHE A 110 4.47 -3.70 -7.15
N ILE A 111 3.65 -3.93 -8.17
CA ILE A 111 2.71 -5.07 -8.18
C ILE A 111 3.47 -6.41 -8.14
N ARG A 112 4.58 -6.52 -8.88
CA ARG A 112 5.46 -7.69 -8.81
C ARG A 112 6.06 -7.87 -7.41
N LEU A 113 6.42 -6.79 -6.74
CA LEU A 113 6.96 -6.84 -5.39
C LEU A 113 5.96 -7.43 -4.39
N LEU A 114 4.67 -7.13 -4.56
CA LEU A 114 3.60 -7.60 -3.69
C LEU A 114 3.17 -9.04 -4.01
N PHE A 115 3.06 -9.38 -5.29
CA PHE A 115 2.47 -10.63 -5.75
C PHE A 115 3.46 -11.59 -6.43
N GLY A 116 4.72 -11.20 -6.59
CA GLY A 116 5.72 -11.99 -7.32
C GLY A 116 6.10 -13.32 -6.66
N GLN A 117 5.78 -13.51 -5.38
CA GLN A 117 5.91 -14.80 -4.71
C GLN A 117 4.77 -15.77 -5.03
N MET A 118 3.62 -15.24 -5.43
CA MET A 118 2.40 -16.02 -5.73
C MET A 118 2.17 -16.18 -7.23
N LEU A 119 2.66 -15.23 -8.03
CA LEU A 119 2.43 -15.16 -9.48
C LEU A 119 3.76 -15.09 -10.21
N HIS A 120 3.97 -16.01 -11.13
CA HIS A 120 5.16 -16.04 -12.01
C HIS A 120 4.76 -15.55 -13.39
N LEU A 121 4.96 -14.25 -13.65
CA LEU A 121 4.62 -13.61 -14.92
C LEU A 121 5.87 -13.07 -15.59
N SER A 122 5.85 -13.01 -16.93
CA SER A 122 6.90 -12.35 -17.70
C SER A 122 6.95 -10.83 -17.40
N ASP A 123 8.10 -10.21 -17.58
CA ASP A 123 8.27 -8.76 -17.33
C ASP A 123 7.29 -7.89 -18.13
N PRO A 124 7.01 -8.16 -19.42
CA PRO A 124 5.97 -7.44 -20.16
C PRO A 124 4.57 -7.60 -19.57
N ALA A 125 4.24 -8.79 -19.06
CA ALA A 125 2.94 -9.05 -18.43
C ALA A 125 2.79 -8.27 -17.11
N TRP A 126 3.83 -8.21 -16.28
CA TRP A 126 3.86 -7.37 -15.08
C TRP A 126 3.67 -5.88 -15.40
N ARG A 127 4.33 -5.37 -16.45
CA ARG A 127 4.15 -3.98 -16.90
C ARG A 127 2.71 -3.73 -17.34
N SER A 128 2.15 -4.64 -18.15
CA SER A 128 0.76 -4.53 -18.61
C SER A 128 -0.23 -4.54 -17.43
N LEU A 129 -0.05 -5.44 -16.46
CA LEU A 129 -0.86 -5.53 -15.27
C LEU A 129 -0.78 -4.22 -14.44
N THR A 130 0.43 -3.67 -14.30
CA THR A 130 0.66 -2.40 -13.59
C THR A 130 -0.07 -1.25 -14.28
N TRP A 131 -0.02 -1.16 -15.60
CA TRP A 131 -0.77 -0.15 -16.36
C TRP A 131 -2.28 -0.28 -16.18
N ARG A 132 -2.82 -1.50 -16.23
CA ARG A 132 -4.26 -1.74 -16.03
C ARG A 132 -4.73 -1.28 -14.66
N TRP A 133 -4.01 -1.62 -13.60
CA TRP A 133 -4.32 -1.18 -12.25
C TRP A 133 -4.17 0.34 -12.08
N SER A 134 -3.15 0.94 -12.69
CA SER A 134 -2.97 2.40 -12.65
C SER A 134 -4.16 3.12 -13.29
N LEU A 135 -4.59 2.69 -14.48
CA LEU A 135 -5.74 3.27 -15.18
C LEU A 135 -7.04 3.05 -14.38
N PHE A 136 -7.20 1.90 -13.76
CA PHE A 136 -8.35 1.62 -12.90
C PHE A 136 -8.40 2.57 -11.70
N PHE A 137 -7.29 2.81 -11.02
CA PHE A 137 -7.24 3.77 -9.92
C PHE A 137 -7.50 5.21 -10.39
N ILE A 138 -7.01 5.61 -11.54
CA ILE A 138 -7.34 6.92 -12.13
C ILE A 138 -8.84 7.01 -12.37
N ALA A 139 -9.46 5.99 -12.95
CA ALA A 139 -10.88 5.96 -13.19
C ALA A 139 -11.69 6.06 -11.89
N LEU A 140 -11.27 5.35 -10.84
CA LEU A 140 -11.90 5.44 -9.51
C LEU A 140 -11.73 6.82 -8.87
N ALA A 141 -10.57 7.46 -9.03
CA ALA A 141 -10.33 8.82 -8.55
C ALA A 141 -11.28 9.82 -9.22
N ILE A 142 -11.38 9.75 -10.55
CA ILE A 142 -12.29 10.61 -11.33
C ILE A 142 -13.75 10.32 -10.95
N ALA A 143 -14.14 9.06 -10.87
CA ALA A 143 -15.50 8.67 -10.50
C ALA A 143 -15.87 9.17 -9.09
N ASN A 144 -14.97 9.03 -8.12
CA ASN A 144 -15.20 9.57 -6.78
C ASN A 144 -15.36 11.08 -6.80
N GLU A 145 -14.49 11.80 -7.54
CA GLU A 145 -14.51 13.26 -7.63
C GLU A 145 -15.80 13.77 -8.25
N VAL A 146 -16.27 13.13 -9.31
CA VAL A 146 -17.54 13.46 -9.96
C VAL A 146 -18.72 13.17 -9.03
N VAL A 147 -18.77 11.97 -8.44
CA VAL A 147 -19.93 11.54 -7.66
C VAL A 147 -20.09 12.41 -6.40
N TRP A 148 -19.04 12.60 -5.59
CA TRP A 148 -19.20 13.31 -4.33
C TRP A 148 -19.58 14.78 -4.49
N ARG A 149 -19.27 15.38 -5.65
CA ARG A 149 -19.65 16.78 -5.96
C ARG A 149 -21.12 16.95 -6.35
N HIS A 150 -21.77 15.88 -6.83
CA HIS A 150 -23.12 15.97 -7.42
C HIS A 150 -24.19 15.24 -6.60
N VAL A 151 -23.81 14.46 -5.57
CA VAL A 151 -24.79 13.70 -4.81
C VAL A 151 -24.69 13.95 -3.31
N SER A 152 -25.74 13.57 -2.57
CA SER A 152 -25.77 13.63 -1.12
C SER A 152 -24.72 12.68 -0.49
N THR A 153 -24.34 12.92 0.77
CA THR A 153 -23.40 12.07 1.51
C THR A 153 -23.88 10.61 1.59
N ASN A 154 -25.18 10.40 1.81
CA ASN A 154 -25.74 9.05 1.88
C ASN A 154 -25.64 8.31 0.54
N THR A 155 -25.95 9.01 -0.57
CA THR A 155 -25.81 8.45 -1.93
C THR A 155 -24.36 8.16 -2.26
N TRP A 156 -23.41 9.02 -1.85
CA TRP A 156 -21.99 8.78 -2.04
C TRP A 156 -21.47 7.57 -1.23
N VAL A 157 -21.95 7.36 0.00
CA VAL A 157 -21.63 6.15 0.79
C VAL A 157 -22.20 4.91 0.10
N ALA A 158 -23.46 4.97 -0.36
CA ALA A 158 -24.07 3.87 -1.10
C ALA A 158 -23.30 3.55 -2.40
N PHE A 159 -22.86 4.59 -3.13
CA PHE A 159 -22.01 4.42 -4.33
C PHE A 159 -20.72 3.65 -4.02
N LYS A 160 -20.05 3.91 -2.90
CA LYS A 160 -18.85 3.17 -2.50
C LYS A 160 -19.13 1.69 -2.27
N VAL A 161 -20.22 1.39 -1.55
CA VAL A 161 -20.56 0.02 -1.20
C VAL A 161 -21.06 -0.75 -2.41
N TRP A 162 -21.98 -0.16 -3.18
CA TRP A 162 -22.72 -0.87 -4.23
C TRP A 162 -22.13 -0.74 -5.63
N ALA A 163 -21.28 0.26 -5.87
CA ALA A 163 -20.63 0.43 -7.16
C ALA A 163 -19.12 0.19 -7.08
N VAL A 164 -18.39 0.92 -6.25
CA VAL A 164 -16.92 0.85 -6.23
C VAL A 164 -16.43 -0.52 -5.76
N PHE A 165 -17.00 -1.06 -4.70
CA PHE A 165 -16.55 -2.36 -4.17
C PHE A 165 -16.81 -3.51 -5.15
N PRO A 166 -18.03 -3.72 -5.70
CA PRO A 166 -18.26 -4.74 -6.72
C PRO A 166 -17.44 -4.52 -7.99
N LEU A 167 -17.31 -3.27 -8.45
CA LEU A 167 -16.50 -2.95 -9.62
C LEU A 167 -15.03 -3.33 -9.42
N THR A 168 -14.47 -3.06 -8.24
CA THR A 168 -13.09 -3.44 -7.92
C THR A 168 -12.92 -4.96 -7.93
N LEU A 169 -13.88 -5.69 -7.37
CA LEU A 169 -13.87 -7.14 -7.37
C LEU A 169 -13.97 -7.71 -8.79
N LEU A 170 -14.90 -7.20 -9.59
CA LEU A 170 -15.06 -7.58 -10.99
C LEU A 170 -13.82 -7.26 -11.81
N PHE A 171 -13.21 -6.08 -11.60
CA PHE A 171 -11.97 -5.73 -12.26
C PHE A 171 -10.82 -6.67 -11.89
N ALA A 172 -10.67 -7.01 -10.60
CA ALA A 172 -9.67 -7.97 -10.14
C ALA A 172 -9.90 -9.36 -10.77
N MET A 173 -11.13 -9.84 -10.78
CA MET A 173 -11.49 -11.12 -11.42
C MET A 173 -11.22 -11.09 -12.93
N ALA A 174 -11.48 -9.99 -13.60
CA ALA A 174 -11.21 -9.83 -15.03
C ALA A 174 -9.71 -9.86 -15.38
N GLN A 175 -8.81 -9.69 -14.39
CA GLN A 175 -7.38 -9.88 -14.62
C GLN A 175 -6.98 -11.36 -14.60
N THR A 176 -7.78 -12.25 -14.02
CA THR A 176 -7.45 -13.68 -13.90
C THR A 176 -7.16 -14.36 -15.25
N PRO A 177 -7.98 -14.21 -16.32
CA PRO A 177 -7.67 -14.81 -17.62
C PRO A 177 -6.37 -14.26 -18.23
N PHE A 178 -6.08 -12.98 -18.01
CA PHE A 178 -4.84 -12.37 -18.45
C PHE A 178 -3.64 -12.97 -17.71
N ILE A 179 -3.73 -13.09 -16.38
CA ILE A 179 -2.70 -13.68 -15.54
C ILE A 179 -2.43 -15.12 -15.95
N MET A 180 -3.47 -15.94 -16.10
CA MET A 180 -3.36 -17.35 -16.47
C MET A 180 -2.69 -17.55 -17.83
N ARG A 181 -2.96 -16.68 -18.80
CA ARG A 181 -2.34 -16.76 -20.15
C ARG A 181 -0.86 -16.34 -20.20
N HIS A 182 -0.39 -15.60 -19.18
CA HIS A 182 0.96 -15.06 -19.13
C HIS A 182 1.79 -15.63 -17.98
N GLN A 183 1.28 -16.65 -17.29
CA GLN A 183 2.08 -17.41 -16.33
C GLN A 183 3.24 -18.10 -17.08
N VAL A 184 4.43 -17.91 -16.56
CA VAL A 184 5.62 -18.66 -16.97
C VAL A 184 5.65 -19.90 -16.06
N GLU A 185 5.71 -21.09 -16.64
CA GLU A 185 5.92 -22.31 -15.88
C GLU A 185 7.19 -22.14 -15.04
N GLY A 186 7.05 -22.20 -13.72
CA GLY A 186 8.19 -22.16 -12.81
C GLY A 186 9.11 -23.33 -13.13
N GLU A 187 10.42 -23.10 -13.13
CA GLU A 187 11.39 -24.17 -13.24
C GLU A 187 11.02 -25.32 -12.31
N PRO A 188 11.01 -26.57 -12.80
CA PRO A 188 10.72 -27.72 -11.92
C PRO A 188 11.72 -27.71 -10.78
N THR A 189 11.22 -27.78 -9.55
CA THR A 189 12.06 -27.97 -8.37
C THR A 189 12.98 -29.16 -8.61
N PRO A 190 14.31 -29.03 -8.55
CA PRO A 190 15.20 -30.18 -8.73
C PRO A 190 14.82 -31.27 -7.72
N PRO A 191 14.82 -32.55 -8.12
CA PRO A 191 14.48 -33.63 -7.22
C PRO A 191 15.44 -33.60 -6.03
N ALA A 192 14.88 -33.71 -4.84
CA ALA A 192 15.67 -33.85 -3.62
C ALA A 192 16.56 -35.10 -3.75
N THR A 193 17.87 -34.89 -3.86
CA THR A 193 18.90 -35.93 -3.80
C THR A 193 19.29 -36.17 -2.37
#